data_07800115febc41882f315ecf893dc095
#
_entry.id   07800115febc41882f315ecf893dc095
#
_cell.length_a   1.000
_cell.length_b   1.000
_cell.length_c   1.000
_cell.angle_alpha   90.00
_cell.angle_beta   90.00
_cell.angle_gamma   90.00
#
_symmetry.space_group_name_H-M   'P 1'
#
loop_
_entity.id
_entity.type
_entity.pdbx_description
1 polymer ?
#
loop_
_entity_poly.entity_id
_entity_poly.type
_entity_poly.pdbx_seq_one_letter_code
_entity_poly.pdbx_strand_id
1 'polypeptide(L)'
;MCSSDLAVAYLNGNRFFQRHAFIGGSTGSGKSWTTANIIEQMSGLTTANAIVFDLHGEYSPMVGEGIKHFKVAGPADVETKKTLDNGALYLPYWLLSYEALVSMFVDRSDQNAPNQAMIMAREINQAKKRYLEENGQHDVLKHFTVDSPVPFDLNVLMGRL
;
A
#
# COMPACT_ATOMS: atom_id res chain seq x y z
N MET A 1 -11.68 27.41 36.16
CA MET A 1 -12.21 28.07 34.97
C MET A 1 -11.06 28.28 34.01
N CYS A 2 -10.84 27.36 33.09
CA CYS A 2 -9.94 27.60 31.94
C CYS A 2 -10.80 28.23 30.85
N SER A 3 -10.67 29.55 30.68
CA SER A 3 -11.11 30.25 29.48
C SER A 3 -10.18 29.75 28.37
N SER A 4 -10.64 28.80 27.58
CA SER A 4 -9.94 28.43 26.35
C SER A 4 -10.23 29.49 25.32
N ASP A 5 -9.35 30.48 25.23
CA ASP A 5 -9.27 31.32 24.04
C ASP A 5 -8.82 30.47 22.86
N LEU A 6 -9.80 29.78 22.26
CA LEU A 6 -9.57 29.01 21.04
C LEU A 6 -9.30 29.99 19.90
N ALA A 7 -8.05 30.16 19.54
CA ALA A 7 -7.67 30.90 18.34
C ALA A 7 -7.95 30.03 17.11
N VAL A 8 -8.68 30.61 16.16
CA VAL A 8 -8.88 29.96 14.85
C VAL A 8 -7.59 30.07 14.06
N ALA A 9 -6.99 28.92 13.70
CA ALA A 9 -5.81 28.86 12.86
C ALA A 9 -6.22 28.62 11.41
N TYR A 10 -5.76 29.46 10.49
CA TYR A 10 -5.97 29.28 9.06
C TYR A 10 -4.70 28.75 8.41
N LEU A 11 -4.82 27.63 7.70
CA LEU A 11 -3.75 27.07 6.89
C LEU A 11 -3.97 27.44 5.43
N ASN A 12 -2.92 27.97 4.79
CA ASN A 12 -2.93 28.13 3.35
C ASN A 12 -2.70 26.75 2.70
N GLY A 13 -3.77 26.11 2.20
CA GLY A 13 -3.73 24.77 1.63
C GLY A 13 -2.71 24.63 0.51
N ASN A 14 -2.63 25.59 -0.40
CA ASN A 14 -1.67 25.54 -1.51
C ASN A 14 -0.22 25.48 -1.04
N ARG A 15 0.12 26.15 0.04
CA ARG A 15 1.47 26.12 0.61
C ARG A 15 1.70 24.89 1.48
N PHE A 16 0.68 24.49 2.24
CA PHE A 16 0.78 23.39 3.20
C PHE A 16 0.90 22.02 2.47
N PHE A 17 0.13 21.82 1.39
CA PHE A 17 0.08 20.55 0.67
C PHE A 17 1.06 20.44 -0.51
N GLN A 18 1.72 21.52 -0.93
CA GLN A 18 2.72 21.47 -1.99
C GLN A 18 4.07 20.87 -1.56
N ARG A 19 4.31 20.76 -0.26
CA ARG A 19 5.57 20.27 0.31
C ARG A 19 5.28 19.32 1.47
N HIS A 20 6.34 18.90 2.15
CA HIS A 20 6.21 18.06 3.34
C HIS A 20 5.71 18.88 4.52
N ALA A 21 4.72 18.35 5.25
CA ALA A 21 4.26 18.86 6.51
C ALA A 21 4.45 17.81 7.61
N PHE A 22 4.74 18.27 8.81
CA PHE A 22 4.93 17.40 9.97
C PHE A 22 4.00 17.84 11.09
N ILE A 23 3.18 16.92 11.62
CA ILE A 23 2.31 17.14 12.77
C ILE A 23 2.88 16.34 13.93
N GLY A 24 3.54 17.04 14.83
CA GLY A 24 4.21 16.45 16.00
C GLY A 24 3.52 16.80 17.32
N GLY A 25 3.70 15.93 18.29
CA GLY A 25 3.22 16.15 19.67
C GLY A 25 3.32 14.88 20.50
N SER A 26 3.21 15.00 21.82
CA SER A 26 3.17 13.85 22.75
C SER A 26 1.85 13.07 22.59
N THR A 27 1.80 11.88 23.21
CA THR A 27 0.56 11.09 23.26
C THR A 27 -0.55 11.89 23.95
N GLY A 28 -1.75 11.90 23.38
CA GLY A 28 -2.89 12.66 23.90
C GLY A 28 -2.89 14.14 23.54
N SER A 29 -1.91 14.66 22.78
CA SER A 29 -1.83 16.07 22.39
C SER A 29 -2.80 16.47 21.26
N GLY A 30 -3.56 15.53 20.69
CA GLY A 30 -4.52 15.78 19.63
C GLY A 30 -3.97 15.70 18.21
N LYS A 31 -2.81 15.04 17.98
CA LYS A 31 -2.24 14.85 16.63
C LYS A 31 -3.23 14.25 15.65
N SER A 32 -3.79 13.08 16.01
CA SER A 32 -4.75 12.34 15.17
C SER A 32 -6.02 13.15 14.92
N TRP A 33 -6.49 13.89 15.94
CA TRP A 33 -7.63 14.78 15.81
C TRP A 33 -7.35 15.92 14.83
N THR A 34 -6.18 16.54 14.93
CA THR A 34 -5.76 17.63 14.00
C THR A 34 -5.68 17.11 12.58
N THR A 35 -5.09 15.92 12.38
CA THR A 35 -5.00 15.27 11.06
C THR A 35 -6.39 14.94 10.51
N ALA A 36 -7.28 14.36 11.34
CA ALA A 36 -8.65 14.06 10.95
C ALA A 36 -9.41 15.31 10.50
N ASN A 37 -9.28 16.41 11.25
CA ASN A 37 -9.92 17.70 10.89
C ASN A 37 -9.39 18.22 9.55
N ILE A 38 -8.10 18.12 9.28
CA ILE A 38 -7.51 18.50 7.98
C ILE A 38 -8.09 17.64 6.85
N ILE A 39 -8.16 16.32 7.03
CA ILE A 39 -8.71 15.39 6.03
C ILE A 39 -10.20 15.71 5.78
N GLU A 40 -10.97 15.95 6.82
CA GLU A 40 -12.39 16.28 6.71
C GLU A 40 -12.60 17.58 5.94
N GLN A 41 -11.83 18.63 6.23
CA GLN A 41 -11.90 19.87 5.46
C GLN A 41 -11.46 19.70 4.01
N MET A 42 -10.46 18.83 3.75
CA MET A 42 -10.02 18.52 2.38
C MET A 42 -11.08 17.76 1.59
N SER A 43 -11.82 16.86 2.21
CA SER A 43 -12.82 16.02 1.52
C SER A 43 -13.95 16.85 0.90
N GLY A 44 -14.21 18.03 1.43
CA GLY A 44 -15.17 19.00 0.87
C GLY A 44 -14.63 19.83 -0.31
N LEU A 45 -13.36 19.70 -0.68
CA LEU A 45 -12.75 20.47 -1.76
C LEU A 45 -12.78 19.68 -3.07
N THR A 46 -13.38 20.25 -4.12
CA THR A 46 -13.49 19.61 -5.44
C THR A 46 -12.14 19.47 -6.17
N THR A 47 -11.12 20.19 -5.75
CA THR A 47 -9.79 20.24 -6.38
C THR A 47 -8.71 19.55 -5.57
N ALA A 48 -9.04 18.97 -4.42
CA ALA A 48 -8.09 18.29 -3.54
C ALA A 48 -8.31 16.77 -3.58
N ASN A 49 -7.21 16.02 -3.68
CA ASN A 49 -7.19 14.58 -3.50
C ASN A 49 -6.11 14.21 -2.49
N ALA A 50 -6.41 13.28 -1.60
CA ALA A 50 -5.46 12.77 -0.63
C ALA A 50 -5.55 11.23 -0.55
N ILE A 51 -4.40 10.59 -0.36
CA ILE A 51 -4.32 9.17 -0.02
C ILE A 51 -3.74 9.08 1.39
N VAL A 52 -4.48 8.47 2.29
CA VAL A 52 -4.09 8.31 3.70
C VAL A 52 -3.72 6.85 3.95
N PHE A 53 -2.47 6.60 4.35
CA PHE A 53 -2.03 5.30 4.81
C PHE A 53 -2.21 5.22 6.32
N ASP A 54 -3.34 4.65 6.73
CA ASP A 54 -3.74 4.55 8.14
C ASP A 54 -3.28 3.21 8.73
N LEU A 55 -2.06 3.17 9.22
CA LEU A 55 -1.45 1.94 9.77
C LEU A 55 -2.11 1.47 11.07
N HIS A 56 -2.76 2.36 11.81
CA HIS A 56 -3.33 2.07 13.11
C HIS A 56 -4.86 2.07 13.12
N GLY A 57 -5.51 2.39 12.00
CA GLY A 57 -6.96 2.44 11.88
C GLY A 57 -7.60 3.61 12.64
N GLU A 58 -6.84 4.67 12.93
CA GLU A 58 -7.32 5.84 13.69
C GLU A 58 -8.39 6.65 12.93
N TYR A 59 -8.35 6.62 11.60
CA TYR A 59 -9.25 7.37 10.72
C TYR A 59 -10.39 6.52 10.17
N SER A 60 -10.47 5.23 10.53
CA SER A 60 -11.54 4.33 10.08
C SER A 60 -12.97 4.80 10.46
N PRO A 61 -13.19 5.55 11.57
CA PRO A 61 -14.52 6.08 11.89
C PRO A 61 -14.95 7.29 11.06
N MET A 62 -14.02 7.88 10.28
CA MET A 62 -14.36 9.04 9.44
C MET A 62 -15.30 8.64 8.31
N VAL A 63 -16.45 9.28 8.23
CA VAL A 63 -17.44 9.07 7.18
C VAL A 63 -17.84 10.43 6.61
N GLY A 64 -17.99 10.50 5.29
CA GLY A 64 -18.37 11.74 4.63
C GLY A 64 -18.37 11.62 3.12
N GLU A 65 -19.01 12.56 2.45
CA GLU A 65 -18.95 12.67 1.01
C GLU A 65 -17.49 12.91 0.58
N GLY A 66 -17.00 12.12 -0.38
CA GLY A 66 -15.61 12.18 -0.85
C GLY A 66 -14.61 11.34 -0.05
N ILE A 67 -14.99 10.73 1.09
CA ILE A 67 -14.13 9.81 1.86
C ILE A 67 -14.43 8.37 1.46
N LYS A 68 -13.41 7.64 1.05
CA LYS A 68 -13.49 6.21 0.75
C LYS A 68 -12.46 5.44 1.55
N HIS A 69 -12.90 4.38 2.22
CA HIS A 69 -12.03 3.50 2.98
C HIS A 69 -11.74 2.22 2.19
N PHE A 70 -10.47 1.86 2.12
CA PHE A 70 -10.01 0.62 1.53
C PHE A 70 -9.23 -0.17 2.56
N LYS A 71 -9.46 -1.46 2.61
CA LYS A 71 -8.74 -2.42 3.43
C LYS A 71 -8.14 -3.49 2.54
N VAL A 72 -6.90 -3.86 2.78
CA VAL A 72 -6.32 -5.03 2.11
C VAL A 72 -7.17 -6.25 2.42
N ALA A 73 -7.61 -6.94 1.37
CA ALA A 73 -8.51 -8.08 1.47
C ALA A 73 -7.85 -9.22 2.26
N GLY A 74 -8.57 -9.73 3.24
CA GLY A 74 -8.20 -10.92 3.98
C GLY A 74 -8.97 -12.17 3.50
N PRO A 75 -8.70 -13.35 4.08
CA PRO A 75 -9.37 -14.60 3.70
C PRO A 75 -10.89 -14.51 3.72
N ALA A 76 -11.48 -13.91 4.76
CA ALA A 76 -12.93 -13.73 4.88
C ALA A 76 -13.51 -12.82 3.79
N ASP A 77 -12.75 -11.86 3.28
CA ASP A 77 -13.19 -10.98 2.20
C ASP A 77 -13.18 -11.74 0.87
N VAL A 78 -12.26 -12.70 0.69
CA VAL A 78 -12.21 -13.62 -0.46
C VAL A 78 -13.43 -14.55 -0.44
N GLU A 79 -13.73 -15.18 0.70
CA GLU A 79 -14.87 -16.08 0.87
C GLU A 79 -16.20 -15.36 0.59
N THR A 80 -16.34 -14.14 1.06
CA THR A 80 -17.54 -13.32 0.86
C THR A 80 -17.57 -12.58 -0.49
N LYS A 81 -16.56 -12.79 -1.35
CA LYS A 81 -16.42 -12.17 -2.68
C LYS A 81 -16.57 -10.64 -2.65
N LYS A 82 -16.03 -10.00 -1.62
CA LYS A 82 -16.00 -8.54 -1.58
C LYS A 82 -15.18 -8.00 -2.75
N THR A 83 -15.56 -6.82 -3.22
CA THR A 83 -14.92 -6.11 -4.33
C THR A 83 -14.36 -4.77 -3.87
N LEU A 84 -13.72 -4.05 -4.77
CA LEU A 84 -13.26 -2.68 -4.51
C LEU A 84 -14.42 -1.74 -4.12
N ASP A 85 -15.62 -1.96 -4.67
CA ASP A 85 -16.81 -1.17 -4.31
C ASP A 85 -17.24 -1.38 -2.85
N ASN A 86 -16.90 -2.54 -2.28
CA ASN A 86 -17.09 -2.84 -0.86
C ASN A 86 -15.87 -2.50 0.00
N GLY A 87 -14.93 -1.74 -0.53
CA GLY A 87 -13.72 -1.33 0.17
C GLY A 87 -12.64 -2.41 0.33
N ALA A 88 -12.76 -3.56 -0.36
CA ALA A 88 -11.75 -4.60 -0.34
C ALA A 88 -10.73 -4.39 -1.47
N LEU A 89 -9.48 -4.16 -1.11
CA LEU A 89 -8.35 -3.99 -2.03
C LEU A 89 -7.56 -5.30 -2.12
N TYR A 90 -7.57 -5.92 -3.29
CA TYR A 90 -6.73 -7.08 -3.57
C TYR A 90 -5.38 -6.64 -4.11
N LEU A 91 -4.32 -6.99 -3.39
CA LEU A 91 -2.96 -6.74 -3.84
C LEU A 91 -2.47 -7.95 -4.64
N PRO A 92 -2.18 -7.81 -5.92
CA PRO A 92 -1.57 -8.88 -6.69
C PRO A 92 -0.19 -9.24 -6.13
N TYR A 93 0.11 -10.51 -5.94
CA TYR A 93 1.38 -10.98 -5.38
C TYR A 93 2.60 -10.54 -6.20
N TRP A 94 2.45 -10.33 -7.49
CA TRP A 94 3.53 -9.86 -8.38
C TRP A 94 3.89 -8.37 -8.19
N LEU A 95 3.13 -7.62 -7.37
CA LEU A 95 3.49 -6.27 -6.89
C LEU A 95 4.38 -6.32 -5.64
N LEU A 96 4.49 -7.47 -4.98
CA LEU A 96 5.35 -7.61 -3.82
C LEU A 96 6.82 -7.58 -4.25
N SER A 97 7.67 -7.00 -3.40
CA SER A 97 9.11 -7.07 -3.60
C SER A 97 9.62 -8.51 -3.45
N TYR A 98 10.75 -8.81 -4.05
CA TYR A 98 11.41 -10.09 -3.91
C TYR A 98 11.66 -10.45 -2.42
N GLU A 99 12.09 -9.48 -1.64
CA GLU A 99 12.32 -9.68 -0.20
C GLU A 99 11.04 -10.05 0.56
N ALA A 100 9.92 -9.42 0.22
CA ALA A 100 8.61 -9.76 0.79
C ALA A 100 8.20 -11.19 0.41
N LEU A 101 8.37 -11.59 -0.85
CA LEU A 101 8.09 -12.95 -1.31
C LEU A 101 8.98 -13.97 -0.60
N VAL A 102 10.29 -13.72 -0.51
CA VAL A 102 11.21 -14.62 0.23
C VAL A 102 10.79 -14.75 1.69
N SER A 103 10.41 -13.66 2.35
CA SER A 103 9.99 -13.73 3.76
C SER A 103 8.68 -14.50 4.00
N MET A 104 7.85 -14.64 2.96
CA MET A 104 6.60 -15.41 3.02
C MET A 104 6.79 -16.91 2.76
N PHE A 105 7.74 -17.28 1.90
CA PHE A 105 7.87 -18.63 1.39
C PHE A 105 9.13 -19.38 1.84
N VAL A 106 10.14 -18.66 2.33
CA VAL A 106 11.42 -19.24 2.74
C VAL A 106 11.57 -19.17 4.26
N ASP A 107 11.70 -20.30 4.91
CA ASP A 107 12.03 -20.35 6.34
C ASP A 107 13.50 -19.94 6.54
N ARG A 108 13.71 -18.76 7.13
CA ARG A 108 15.05 -18.22 7.38
C ARG A 108 15.87 -19.05 8.38
N SER A 109 15.24 -19.94 9.13
CA SER A 109 15.93 -20.86 10.06
C SER A 109 16.49 -22.10 9.37
N ASP A 110 16.05 -22.38 8.14
CA ASP A 110 16.58 -23.51 7.33
C ASP A 110 17.99 -23.18 6.83
N GLN A 111 18.89 -24.15 6.97
CA GLN A 111 20.26 -24.05 6.43
C GLN A 111 20.29 -23.86 4.91
N ASN A 112 19.26 -24.32 4.21
CA ASN A 112 19.11 -24.17 2.77
C ASN A 112 18.40 -22.86 2.35
N ALA A 113 17.99 -22.00 3.29
CA ALA A 113 17.29 -20.76 2.98
C ALA A 113 17.98 -19.90 1.90
N PRO A 114 19.32 -19.71 1.89
CA PRO A 114 20.00 -18.98 0.84
C PRO A 114 19.83 -19.61 -0.56
N ASN A 115 19.88 -20.93 -0.64
CA ASN A 115 19.71 -21.67 -1.90
C ASN A 115 18.26 -21.56 -2.39
N GLN A 116 17.29 -21.73 -1.50
CA GLN A 116 15.86 -21.57 -1.82
C GLN A 116 15.56 -20.16 -2.32
N ALA A 117 16.08 -19.14 -1.65
CA ALA A 117 15.94 -17.75 -2.08
C ALA A 117 16.55 -17.50 -3.47
N MET A 118 17.74 -18.05 -3.75
CA MET A 118 18.39 -17.91 -5.05
C MET A 118 17.59 -18.60 -6.16
N ILE A 119 17.08 -19.82 -5.92
CA ILE A 119 16.24 -20.55 -6.86
C ILE A 119 14.96 -19.74 -7.14
N MET A 120 14.31 -19.23 -6.10
CA MET A 120 13.12 -18.41 -6.22
C MET A 120 13.35 -17.15 -7.06
N ALA A 121 14.47 -16.43 -6.83
CA ALA A 121 14.83 -15.26 -7.65
C ALA A 121 14.96 -15.62 -9.13
N ARG A 122 15.65 -16.73 -9.42
CA ARG A 122 15.84 -17.22 -10.79
C ARG A 122 14.52 -17.56 -11.47
N GLU A 123 13.67 -18.32 -10.80
CA GLU A 123 12.39 -18.75 -11.36
C GLU A 123 11.42 -17.57 -11.56
N ILE A 124 11.36 -16.61 -10.61
CA ILE A 124 10.58 -15.39 -10.76
C ILE A 124 11.06 -14.58 -11.97
N ASN A 125 12.37 -14.38 -12.11
CA ASN A 125 12.93 -13.68 -13.26
C ASN A 125 12.58 -14.36 -14.58
N GLN A 126 12.67 -15.69 -14.65
CA GLN A 126 12.31 -16.43 -15.85
C GLN A 126 10.81 -16.33 -16.17
N ALA A 127 9.95 -16.39 -15.14
CA ALA A 127 8.51 -16.26 -15.33
C ALA A 127 8.11 -14.85 -15.82
N LYS A 128 8.70 -13.80 -15.22
CA LYS A 128 8.50 -12.41 -15.67
C LYS A 128 9.02 -12.19 -17.08
N LYS A 129 10.19 -12.71 -17.41
CA LYS A 129 10.77 -12.63 -18.76
C LYS A 129 9.83 -13.25 -19.80
N ARG A 130 9.32 -14.44 -19.52
CA ARG A 130 8.38 -15.13 -20.42
C ARG A 130 7.11 -14.31 -20.63
N TYR A 131 6.53 -13.77 -19.55
CA TYR A 131 5.36 -12.90 -19.65
C TYR A 131 5.61 -11.67 -20.54
N LEU A 132 6.77 -11.02 -20.39
CA LEU A 132 7.14 -9.86 -21.20
C LEU A 132 7.33 -10.21 -22.69
N GLU A 133 7.95 -11.36 -22.98
CA GLU A 133 8.14 -11.88 -24.33
C GLU A 133 6.80 -12.21 -25.00
N GLU A 134 5.92 -12.93 -24.30
CA GLU A 134 4.58 -13.31 -24.80
C GLU A 134 3.67 -12.10 -25.04
N ASN A 135 3.85 -11.00 -24.29
CA ASN A 135 3.07 -9.79 -24.44
C ASN A 135 3.78 -8.70 -25.29
N GLY A 136 4.89 -9.01 -25.93
CA GLY A 136 5.60 -8.10 -26.81
C GLY A 136 6.20 -6.86 -26.14
N GLN A 137 6.43 -6.92 -24.81
CA GLN A 137 6.94 -5.78 -24.03
C GLN A 137 8.48 -5.73 -24.06
N HIS A 138 9.04 -5.67 -25.25
CA HIS A 138 10.50 -5.75 -25.47
C HIS A 138 11.29 -4.60 -24.83
N ASP A 139 10.72 -3.42 -24.65
CA ASP A 139 11.41 -2.31 -24.01
C ASP A 139 11.53 -2.51 -22.49
N VAL A 140 10.49 -3.02 -21.85
CA VAL A 140 10.54 -3.39 -20.42
C VAL A 140 11.50 -4.54 -20.21
N LEU A 141 11.54 -5.51 -21.13
CA LEU A 141 12.40 -6.69 -21.08
C LEU A 141 13.90 -6.34 -20.95
N LYS A 142 14.32 -5.20 -21.50
CA LYS A 142 15.73 -4.75 -21.46
C LYS A 142 16.18 -4.29 -20.07
N HIS A 143 15.24 -3.85 -19.23
CA HIS A 143 15.54 -3.12 -18.00
C HIS A 143 14.84 -3.68 -16.75
N PHE A 144 14.05 -4.76 -16.88
CA PHE A 144 13.33 -5.31 -15.74
C PHE A 144 14.28 -6.00 -14.76
N THR A 145 13.87 -6.02 -13.51
CA THR A 145 14.52 -6.71 -12.40
C THR A 145 13.55 -7.66 -11.71
N VAL A 146 14.02 -8.42 -10.75
CA VAL A 146 13.17 -9.28 -9.92
C VAL A 146 12.07 -8.50 -9.20
N ASP A 147 12.33 -7.24 -8.86
CA ASP A 147 11.38 -6.35 -8.18
C ASP A 147 10.47 -5.57 -9.13
N SER A 148 10.69 -5.66 -10.44
CA SER A 148 9.81 -4.99 -11.40
C SER A 148 8.38 -5.50 -11.30
N PRO A 149 7.35 -4.63 -11.34
CA PRO A 149 5.94 -5.01 -11.21
C PRO A 149 5.41 -5.67 -12.49
N VAL A 150 5.92 -6.86 -12.79
CA VAL A 150 5.55 -7.66 -13.95
C VAL A 150 4.75 -8.87 -13.50
N PRO A 151 3.57 -9.13 -14.07
CA PRO A 151 2.78 -10.32 -13.75
C PRO A 151 3.55 -11.62 -14.03
N PHE A 152 3.32 -12.64 -13.23
CA PHE A 152 3.79 -14.00 -13.45
C PHE A 152 2.82 -15.00 -12.80
N ASP A 153 2.83 -16.24 -13.25
CA ASP A 153 1.97 -17.28 -12.69
C ASP A 153 2.68 -18.00 -11.53
N LEU A 154 2.09 -17.89 -10.35
CA LEU A 154 2.61 -18.53 -9.13
C LEU A 154 2.53 -20.06 -9.20
N ASN A 155 1.54 -20.63 -9.88
CA ASN A 155 1.40 -22.08 -10.00
C ASN A 155 2.55 -22.67 -10.81
N VAL A 156 2.98 -21.97 -11.85
CA VAL A 156 4.16 -22.37 -12.64
C VAL A 156 5.43 -22.30 -11.80
N LEU A 157 5.53 -21.31 -10.90
CA LEU A 157 6.64 -21.17 -9.97
C LEU A 157 6.65 -22.35 -8.98
N MET A 158 5.51 -22.64 -8.34
CA MET A 158 5.38 -23.70 -7.33
C MET A 158 5.65 -25.11 -7.90
N GLY A 159 5.35 -25.32 -9.17
CA GLY A 159 5.66 -26.60 -9.84
C GLY A 159 7.14 -26.83 -10.17
N ARG A 160 8.00 -25.83 -9.93
CA ARG A 160 9.46 -25.86 -10.23
C ARG A 160 10.34 -25.72 -8.99
N LEU A 161 9.77 -25.38 -7.84
CA LEU A 161 10.41 -25.37 -6.52
C LEU A 161 10.27 -26.72 -5.85
#